data_7c0b5203aa87c3014984def1947201d2
#
_entry.id   7c0b5203aa87c3014984def1947201d2
#
_cell.length_a   1.000
_cell.length_b   1.000
_cell.length_c   1.000
_cell.angle_alpha   90.00
_cell.angle_beta   90.00
_cell.angle_gamma   90.00
#
_symmetry.space_group_name_H-M   'P 1'
#
loop_
_entity.id
_entity.type
_entity.pdbx_description
1 polymer ?
#
loop_
_entity_poly.entity_id
_entity_poly.type
_entity_poly.pdbx_seq_one_letter_code
_entity_poly.pdbx_strand_id
1 'polypeptide(L)'
;MKQLPIFIAALLYIATALSQTRVEDLRGKTVLLFTPHPDDDTFCCGGTLALLAKNGNKVHIVIYTNDDKGSYDPEMTSERLAKIRKAEEEEACRILGIPKENITWLQFHDGMLEYASPKDLVEQVAGLIRKHRPDLVMAPDPGAETVRWHKTDHRMAASATIDGIRAAEWHLYFPNQRLHQGLEPWKVAMELYYYAGKDANYDIPIDEFFEKKLDASAAHVSQFEPSLSRYRPTWDAADLEKLKATIRARPKRNGHRVESFRFATEFNQQ
;
A
#
# COMPACT_ATOMS: atom_id res chain seq x y z
N MET A 1 -53.38 -53.63 9.42
CA MET A 1 -52.12 -53.11 8.84
C MET A 1 -52.27 -51.61 8.66
N LYS A 2 -51.64 -50.83 9.53
CA LYS A 2 -51.68 -49.34 9.48
C LYS A 2 -50.41 -48.89 8.78
N GLN A 3 -50.56 -48.23 7.62
CA GLN A 3 -49.44 -47.61 6.90
C GLN A 3 -49.00 -46.31 7.63
N LEU A 4 -47.72 -46.21 7.91
CA LEU A 4 -47.07 -45.02 8.50
C LEU A 4 -46.64 -44.12 7.33
N PRO A 5 -46.93 -42.81 7.30
CA PRO A 5 -46.43 -41.93 6.25
C PRO A 5 -44.98 -41.54 6.56
N ILE A 6 -44.13 -41.74 5.56
CA ILE A 6 -42.74 -41.29 5.59
C ILE A 6 -42.72 -39.79 5.30
N PHE A 7 -42.40 -38.94 6.31
CA PHE A 7 -42.09 -37.55 6.11
C PHE A 7 -40.65 -37.41 5.57
N ILE A 8 -40.54 -37.08 4.30
CA ILE A 8 -39.27 -36.69 3.72
C ILE A 8 -39.03 -35.21 4.09
N ALA A 9 -38.19 -34.95 5.09
CA ALA A 9 -37.69 -33.62 5.39
C ALA A 9 -36.66 -33.27 4.33
N ALA A 10 -37.07 -32.44 3.37
CA ALA A 10 -36.16 -31.78 2.45
C ALA A 10 -35.36 -30.71 3.20
N LEU A 11 -34.13 -31.05 3.59
CA LEU A 11 -33.14 -30.07 4.05
C LEU A 11 -32.76 -29.17 2.85
N LEU A 12 -33.36 -28.00 2.79
CA LEU A 12 -32.88 -26.93 1.95
C LEU A 12 -31.54 -26.45 2.55
N TYR A 13 -30.45 -26.92 1.99
CA TYR A 13 -29.13 -26.33 2.17
C TYR A 13 -29.14 -24.99 1.44
N ILE A 14 -29.43 -23.90 2.16
CA ILE A 14 -29.17 -22.55 1.68
C ILE A 14 -27.66 -22.39 1.81
N ALA A 15 -26.95 -22.69 0.72
CA ALA A 15 -25.56 -22.25 0.54
C ALA A 15 -25.61 -20.72 0.42
N THR A 16 -25.49 -20.03 1.54
CA THR A 16 -25.10 -18.62 1.51
C THR A 16 -23.68 -18.60 0.93
N ALA A 17 -23.60 -18.32 -0.38
CA ALA A 17 -22.35 -17.90 -0.97
C ALA A 17 -21.94 -16.65 -0.17
N LEU A 18 -20.96 -16.80 0.73
CA LEU A 18 -20.28 -15.67 1.35
C LEU A 18 -19.66 -14.91 0.19
N SER A 19 -20.36 -13.86 -0.29
CA SER A 19 -19.79 -12.92 -1.24
C SER A 19 -18.52 -12.38 -0.59
N GLN A 20 -17.38 -12.74 -1.15
CA GLN A 20 -16.10 -12.22 -0.71
C GLN A 20 -16.19 -10.69 -0.79
N THR A 21 -15.99 -10.00 0.33
CA THR A 21 -16.03 -8.53 0.38
C THR A 21 -14.98 -7.99 -0.60
N ARG A 22 -15.42 -7.21 -1.57
CA ARG A 22 -14.51 -6.57 -2.52
C ARG A 22 -13.83 -5.39 -1.86
N VAL A 23 -12.57 -5.15 -2.21
CA VAL A 23 -11.78 -4.04 -1.63
C VAL A 23 -12.42 -2.69 -1.95
N GLU A 24 -12.92 -2.50 -3.15
CA GLU A 24 -13.59 -1.28 -3.61
C GLU A 24 -14.93 -1.00 -2.89
N ASP A 25 -15.50 -1.99 -2.24
CA ASP A 25 -16.76 -1.85 -1.48
C ASP A 25 -16.54 -1.58 0.01
N LEU A 26 -15.29 -1.53 0.47
CA LEU A 26 -14.97 -1.23 1.86
C LEU A 26 -15.48 0.15 2.26
N ARG A 27 -16.12 0.22 3.44
CA ARG A 27 -16.65 1.45 4.04
C ARG A 27 -16.39 1.46 5.54
N GLY A 28 -15.94 2.61 6.08
CA GLY A 28 -15.69 2.78 7.50
C GLY A 28 -14.63 1.84 8.07
N LYS A 29 -13.73 1.33 7.24
CA LYS A 29 -12.67 0.39 7.58
C LYS A 29 -11.34 1.10 7.79
N THR A 30 -10.41 0.42 8.46
CA THR A 30 -9.02 0.89 8.58
C THR A 30 -8.16 0.19 7.54
N VAL A 31 -7.44 1.00 6.76
CA VAL A 31 -6.49 0.56 5.74
C VAL A 31 -5.10 1.02 6.13
N LEU A 32 -4.14 0.13 6.11
CA LEU A 32 -2.74 0.44 6.40
C LEU A 32 -1.89 0.06 5.19
N LEU A 33 -1.31 1.05 4.52
CA LEU A 33 -0.39 0.83 3.41
C LEU A 33 1.04 1.03 3.88
N PHE A 34 1.89 0.06 3.59
CA PHE A 34 3.33 0.13 3.77
C PHE A 34 4.02 0.38 2.43
N THR A 35 4.92 1.36 2.39
CA THR A 35 5.66 1.71 1.17
C THR A 35 7.14 1.94 1.46
N PRO A 36 8.06 1.49 0.61
CA PRO A 36 9.50 1.73 0.80
C PRO A 36 9.87 3.20 0.70
N HIS A 37 9.34 3.91 -0.31
CA HIS A 37 9.64 5.32 -0.58
C HIS A 37 8.35 6.14 -0.70
N PRO A 38 8.41 7.45 -0.43
CA PRO A 38 7.35 8.38 -0.78
C PRO A 38 7.27 8.49 -2.31
N ASP A 39 6.17 8.13 -2.89
CA ASP A 39 5.78 8.08 -4.30
C ASP A 39 5.28 6.69 -4.75
N ASP A 40 5.85 5.58 -4.25
CA ASP A 40 5.47 4.22 -4.65
C ASP A 40 3.97 3.94 -4.41
N ASP A 41 3.42 4.40 -3.28
CA ASP A 41 1.99 4.31 -2.95
C ASP A 41 1.13 5.05 -3.97
N THR A 42 1.54 6.25 -4.36
CA THR A 42 0.86 7.08 -5.35
C THR A 42 0.91 6.46 -6.75
N PHE A 43 2.11 6.03 -7.19
CA PHE A 43 2.28 5.44 -8.53
C PHE A 43 1.61 4.08 -8.69
N CYS A 44 1.54 3.30 -7.64
CA CYS A 44 0.96 1.97 -7.68
C CYS A 44 -0.51 1.93 -7.27
N CYS A 45 -0.89 2.73 -6.28
CA CYS A 45 -2.14 2.60 -5.56
C CYS A 45 -2.99 3.87 -5.51
N GLY A 46 -2.52 5.00 -6.10
CA GLY A 46 -3.14 6.32 -5.90
C GLY A 46 -4.63 6.37 -6.22
N GLY A 47 -5.07 5.69 -7.28
CA GLY A 47 -6.50 5.61 -7.62
C GLY A 47 -7.30 4.82 -6.58
N THR A 48 -6.76 3.68 -6.15
CA THR A 48 -7.35 2.83 -5.10
C THR A 48 -7.39 3.57 -3.76
N LEU A 49 -6.32 4.26 -3.39
CA LEU A 49 -6.27 5.05 -2.16
C LEU A 49 -7.31 6.17 -2.15
N ALA A 50 -7.45 6.89 -3.27
CA ALA A 50 -8.47 7.93 -3.41
C ALA A 50 -9.90 7.36 -3.33
N LEU A 51 -10.14 6.19 -3.92
CA LEU A 51 -11.40 5.46 -3.82
C LEU A 51 -11.70 5.07 -2.37
N LEU A 52 -10.73 4.46 -1.68
CA LEU A 52 -10.89 4.02 -0.30
C LEU A 52 -11.13 5.21 0.65
N ALA A 53 -10.40 6.32 0.48
CA ALA A 53 -10.59 7.55 1.24
C ALA A 53 -11.98 8.16 0.99
N LYS A 54 -12.43 8.26 -0.27
CA LYS A 54 -13.78 8.73 -0.64
C LYS A 54 -14.88 7.88 0.00
N ASN A 55 -14.65 6.59 0.12
CA ASN A 55 -15.58 5.65 0.74
C ASN A 55 -15.64 5.75 2.27
N GLY A 56 -14.95 6.72 2.89
CA GLY A 56 -14.95 6.95 4.33
C GLY A 56 -14.10 5.95 5.12
N ASN A 57 -13.17 5.24 4.45
CA ASN A 57 -12.19 4.41 5.15
C ASN A 57 -11.09 5.29 5.75
N LYS A 58 -10.56 4.87 6.89
CA LYS A 58 -9.40 5.50 7.51
C LYS A 58 -8.13 4.91 6.89
N VAL A 59 -7.54 5.65 5.95
CA VAL A 59 -6.32 5.24 5.26
C VAL A 59 -5.11 5.80 6.00
N HIS A 60 -4.16 4.94 6.34
CA HIS A 60 -2.85 5.28 6.89
C HIS A 60 -1.75 4.82 5.94
N ILE A 61 -0.75 5.68 5.73
CA ILE A 61 0.46 5.38 4.97
C ILE A 61 1.62 5.24 5.93
N VAL A 62 2.40 4.18 5.79
CA VAL A 62 3.65 3.94 6.52
C VAL A 62 4.79 3.90 5.52
N ILE A 63 5.71 4.84 5.63
CA ILE A 63 6.84 4.99 4.72
C ILE A 63 8.10 4.56 5.44
N TYR A 64 8.82 3.58 4.88
CA TYR A 64 10.02 3.04 5.50
C TYR A 64 11.18 4.02 5.46
N THR A 65 11.46 4.62 4.30
CA THR A 65 12.64 5.47 4.14
C THR A 65 12.27 6.95 4.09
N ASN A 66 13.27 7.78 4.29
CA ASN A 66 13.15 9.23 4.10
C ASN A 66 13.49 9.67 2.65
N ASP A 67 13.80 8.69 1.78
CA ASP A 67 14.09 8.86 0.35
C ASP A 67 15.15 9.94 0.07
N ASP A 68 16.21 9.94 0.88
CA ASP A 68 17.27 10.96 0.91
C ASP A 68 18.35 10.79 -0.16
N LYS A 69 18.12 9.94 -1.14
CA LYS A 69 19.01 9.69 -2.29
C LYS A 69 18.23 9.76 -3.61
N GLY A 70 18.87 9.46 -4.71
CA GLY A 70 18.17 9.45 -5.99
C GLY A 70 17.96 10.85 -6.58
N SER A 71 18.96 11.74 -6.47
CA SER A 71 19.04 12.99 -7.22
C SER A 71 20.35 13.04 -8.00
N TYR A 72 20.30 13.58 -9.20
CA TYR A 72 21.49 13.89 -10.01
C TYR A 72 21.94 15.34 -9.87
N ASP A 73 21.20 16.16 -9.15
CA ASP A 73 21.60 17.55 -8.86
C ASP A 73 22.81 17.58 -7.92
N PRO A 74 24.01 18.03 -8.37
CA PRO A 74 25.21 18.04 -7.55
C PRO A 74 25.14 19.01 -6.36
N GLU A 75 24.18 19.93 -6.35
CA GLU A 75 23.95 20.86 -5.23
C GLU A 75 22.91 20.33 -4.22
N MET A 76 22.32 19.15 -4.50
CA MET A 76 21.37 18.53 -3.60
C MET A 76 22.08 17.80 -2.47
N THR A 77 21.60 18.02 -1.24
CA THR A 77 22.04 17.23 -0.09
C THR A 77 20.95 16.24 0.33
N SER A 78 21.34 15.12 0.93
CA SER A 78 20.41 14.12 1.44
C SER A 78 19.36 14.72 2.37
N GLU A 79 19.78 15.58 3.30
CA GLU A 79 18.86 16.24 4.23
C GLU A 79 17.86 17.15 3.52
N ARG A 80 18.32 17.92 2.52
CA ARG A 80 17.44 18.79 1.72
C ARG A 80 16.44 17.97 0.91
N LEU A 81 16.90 16.90 0.27
CA LEU A 81 16.07 16.02 -0.54
C LEU A 81 14.97 15.35 0.31
N ALA A 82 15.34 14.79 1.47
CA ALA A 82 14.38 14.20 2.39
C ALA A 82 13.27 15.17 2.82
N LYS A 83 13.61 16.45 3.08
CA LYS A 83 12.62 17.49 3.41
C LYS A 83 11.70 17.81 2.23
N ILE A 84 12.24 17.88 1.02
CA ILE A 84 11.48 18.12 -0.21
C ILE A 84 10.49 16.99 -0.43
N ARG A 85 10.96 15.74 -0.46
CA ARG A 85 10.15 14.54 -0.74
C ARG A 85 9.08 14.30 0.31
N LYS A 86 9.39 14.64 1.56
CA LYS A 86 8.38 14.63 2.61
C LYS A 86 7.23 15.60 2.33
N ALA A 87 7.52 16.81 1.88
CA ALA A 87 6.50 17.80 1.55
C ALA A 87 5.70 17.41 0.29
N GLU A 88 6.37 16.82 -0.70
CA GLU A 88 5.74 16.29 -1.91
C GLU A 88 4.76 15.15 -1.59
N GLU A 89 5.16 14.22 -0.71
CA GLU A 89 4.31 13.13 -0.25
C GLU A 89 3.10 13.63 0.56
N GLU A 90 3.30 14.59 1.48
CA GLU A 90 2.20 15.17 2.24
C GLU A 90 1.17 15.85 1.31
N GLU A 91 1.63 16.48 0.23
CA GLU A 91 0.75 17.08 -0.78
C GLU A 91 0.07 16.01 -1.66
N ALA A 92 0.79 14.98 -2.10
CA ALA A 92 0.21 13.84 -2.84
C ALA A 92 -0.90 13.16 -2.03
N CYS A 93 -0.65 12.84 -0.78
CA CYS A 93 -1.64 12.27 0.13
C CYS A 93 -2.85 13.21 0.32
N ARG A 94 -2.63 14.52 0.45
CA ARG A 94 -3.72 15.51 0.56
C ARG A 94 -4.61 15.49 -0.69
N ILE A 95 -4.03 15.41 -1.87
CA ILE A 95 -4.77 15.29 -3.14
C ILE A 95 -5.61 14.00 -3.16
N LEU A 96 -5.07 12.89 -2.68
CA LEU A 96 -5.78 11.61 -2.59
C LEU A 96 -6.90 11.61 -1.52
N GLY A 97 -6.92 12.59 -0.62
CA GLY A 97 -7.89 12.69 0.47
C GLY A 97 -7.41 12.04 1.76
N ILE A 98 -6.09 11.85 1.91
CA ILE A 98 -5.46 11.28 3.10
C ILE A 98 -4.80 12.42 3.88
N PRO A 99 -5.20 12.67 5.13
CA PRO A 99 -4.63 13.74 5.94
C PRO A 99 -3.22 13.40 6.40
N LYS A 100 -2.35 14.39 6.52
CA LYS A 100 -0.93 14.22 6.86
C LYS A 100 -0.67 13.54 8.19
N GLU A 101 -1.58 13.66 9.14
CA GLU A 101 -1.53 12.97 10.44
C GLU A 101 -1.70 11.45 10.32
N ASN A 102 -2.14 10.97 9.17
CA ASN A 102 -2.23 9.55 8.86
C ASN A 102 -0.96 9.03 8.16
N ILE A 103 0.10 9.82 8.02
CA ILE A 103 1.37 9.41 7.45
C ILE A 103 2.36 9.13 8.60
N THR A 104 2.90 7.92 8.62
CA THR A 104 3.95 7.51 9.57
C THR A 104 5.25 7.31 8.83
N TRP A 105 6.31 7.98 9.29
CA TRP A 105 7.65 7.90 8.73
C TRP A 105 8.54 7.07 9.64
N LEU A 106 9.11 5.96 9.14
CA LEU A 106 10.06 5.13 9.90
C LEU A 106 11.49 5.67 9.84
N GLN A 107 11.77 6.60 8.92
CA GLN A 107 13.00 7.40 8.85
C GLN A 107 14.29 6.60 8.54
N PHE A 108 14.19 5.43 7.94
CA PHE A 108 15.38 4.77 7.41
C PHE A 108 15.93 5.55 6.22
N HIS A 109 17.23 5.42 5.97
CA HIS A 109 17.85 6.01 4.77
C HIS A 109 17.51 5.21 3.53
N ASP A 110 17.29 5.90 2.41
CA ASP A 110 17.06 5.30 1.08
C ASP A 110 18.23 4.38 0.69
N GLY A 111 17.90 3.20 0.14
CA GLY A 111 18.88 2.19 -0.27
C GLY A 111 19.56 1.46 0.90
N MET A 112 19.08 1.60 2.14
CA MET A 112 19.75 1.09 3.33
C MET A 112 18.92 0.10 4.15
N LEU A 113 17.71 -0.27 3.72
CA LEU A 113 16.87 -1.19 4.50
C LEU A 113 17.50 -2.59 4.65
N GLU A 114 18.31 -3.04 3.70
CA GLU A 114 19.00 -4.33 3.79
C GLU A 114 20.04 -4.39 4.92
N TYR A 115 20.50 -3.23 5.39
CA TYR A 115 21.44 -3.12 6.53
C TYR A 115 20.74 -2.85 7.86
N ALA A 116 19.41 -2.62 7.81
CA ALA A 116 18.61 -2.53 9.03
C ALA A 116 18.43 -3.92 9.65
N SER A 117 18.23 -3.95 10.97
CA SER A 117 17.89 -5.22 11.64
C SER A 117 16.55 -5.73 11.14
N PRO A 118 16.47 -6.93 10.51
CA PRO A 118 15.18 -7.49 10.07
C PRO A 118 14.19 -7.64 11.23
N LYS A 119 14.69 -8.00 12.42
CA LYS A 119 13.87 -8.09 13.64
C LYS A 119 13.21 -6.75 13.96
N ASP A 120 13.97 -5.66 13.88
CA ASP A 120 13.47 -4.33 14.26
C ASP A 120 12.47 -3.80 13.24
N LEU A 121 12.66 -4.10 11.95
CA LEU A 121 11.69 -3.81 10.90
C LEU A 121 10.37 -4.54 11.15
N VAL A 122 10.43 -5.86 11.39
CA VAL A 122 9.25 -6.69 11.65
C VAL A 122 8.56 -6.25 12.95
N GLU A 123 9.31 -5.90 13.99
CA GLU A 123 8.76 -5.42 15.27
C GLU A 123 7.98 -4.11 15.09
N GLN A 124 8.51 -3.15 14.32
CA GLN A 124 7.83 -1.90 14.03
C GLN A 124 6.53 -2.13 13.25
N VAL A 125 6.58 -2.97 12.21
CA VAL A 125 5.37 -3.33 11.42
C VAL A 125 4.31 -3.98 12.31
N ALA A 126 4.69 -4.99 13.08
CA ALA A 126 3.76 -5.67 14.00
C ALA A 126 3.14 -4.69 15.01
N GLY A 127 3.93 -3.77 15.54
CA GLY A 127 3.46 -2.73 16.45
C GLY A 127 2.45 -1.78 15.81
N LEU A 128 2.70 -1.35 14.56
CA LEU A 128 1.79 -0.49 13.80
C LEU A 128 0.48 -1.21 13.46
N ILE A 129 0.55 -2.48 13.06
CA ILE A 129 -0.65 -3.30 12.80
C ILE A 129 -1.48 -3.45 14.09
N ARG A 130 -0.88 -3.79 15.21
CA ARG A 130 -1.56 -3.90 16.51
C ARG A 130 -2.17 -2.57 16.95
N LYS A 131 -1.48 -1.45 16.71
CA LYS A 131 -1.94 -0.10 17.04
C LYS A 131 -3.12 0.33 16.20
N HIS A 132 -3.05 0.16 14.89
CA HIS A 132 -4.07 0.65 13.97
C HIS A 132 -5.20 -0.35 13.71
N ARG A 133 -4.97 -1.64 13.98
CA ARG A 133 -5.95 -2.75 13.82
C ARG A 133 -6.60 -2.75 12.43
N PRO A 134 -5.82 -2.78 11.34
CA PRO A 134 -6.35 -2.63 10.00
C PRO A 134 -7.20 -3.83 9.56
N ASP A 135 -8.26 -3.54 8.80
CA ASP A 135 -9.04 -4.55 8.07
C ASP A 135 -8.33 -4.98 6.79
N LEU A 136 -7.59 -4.04 6.18
CA LEU A 136 -6.79 -4.24 4.96
C LEU A 136 -5.36 -3.74 5.17
N VAL A 137 -4.38 -4.56 4.84
CA VAL A 137 -2.98 -4.15 4.68
C VAL A 137 -2.62 -4.16 3.20
N MET A 138 -1.94 -3.10 2.75
CA MET A 138 -1.36 -2.99 1.42
C MET A 138 0.16 -2.89 1.53
N ALA A 139 0.90 -3.56 0.65
CA ALA A 139 2.37 -3.58 0.67
C ALA A 139 2.94 -3.91 -0.71
N PRO A 140 4.27 -3.71 -0.93
CA PRO A 140 4.91 -4.25 -2.12
C PRO A 140 4.81 -5.78 -2.14
N ASP A 141 4.64 -6.36 -3.34
CA ASP A 141 4.64 -7.81 -3.48
C ASP A 141 6.07 -8.35 -3.30
N PRO A 142 6.28 -9.36 -2.44
CA PRO A 142 7.60 -9.99 -2.29
C PRO A 142 8.03 -10.79 -3.52
N GLY A 143 7.08 -11.28 -4.32
CA GLY A 143 7.14 -11.99 -5.60
C GLY A 143 8.35 -12.86 -5.88
N ALA A 144 8.19 -13.86 -6.73
CA ALA A 144 9.28 -14.79 -7.10
C ALA A 144 10.33 -14.15 -8.05
N GLU A 145 9.95 -13.11 -8.80
CA GLU A 145 10.81 -12.49 -9.83
C GLU A 145 11.38 -11.12 -9.43
N THR A 146 11.41 -10.82 -8.15
CA THR A 146 11.76 -9.51 -7.60
C THR A 146 13.23 -9.13 -7.75
N VAL A 147 14.12 -10.11 -7.91
CA VAL A 147 15.58 -9.91 -7.86
C VAL A 147 16.09 -8.88 -8.87
N ARG A 148 15.39 -8.69 -9.97
CA ARG A 148 15.86 -7.82 -11.06
C ARG A 148 15.24 -6.42 -11.04
N TRP A 149 14.02 -6.29 -10.54
CA TRP A 149 13.22 -5.06 -10.62
C TRP A 149 13.07 -4.35 -9.30
N HIS A 150 12.99 -5.09 -8.21
CA HIS A 150 12.86 -4.48 -6.92
C HIS A 150 14.22 -3.94 -6.49
N LYS A 151 14.28 -2.64 -6.31
CA LYS A 151 15.29 -2.02 -5.48
C LYS A 151 15.35 -2.77 -4.16
N THR A 152 16.51 -2.75 -3.50
CA THR A 152 16.72 -3.47 -2.24
C THR A 152 15.65 -3.13 -1.21
N ASP A 153 15.32 -1.86 -1.06
CA ASP A 153 14.31 -1.38 -0.10
C ASP A 153 12.91 -1.97 -0.38
N HIS A 154 12.53 -2.14 -1.66
CA HIS A 154 11.25 -2.76 -2.00
C HIS A 154 11.17 -4.21 -1.51
N ARG A 155 12.26 -5.00 -1.67
CA ARG A 155 12.32 -6.38 -1.18
C ARG A 155 12.25 -6.44 0.33
N MET A 156 13.00 -5.56 1.00
CA MET A 156 13.05 -5.52 2.46
C MET A 156 11.71 -5.04 3.06
N ALA A 157 11.10 -4.01 2.49
CA ALA A 157 9.78 -3.54 2.90
C ALA A 157 8.71 -4.62 2.72
N ALA A 158 8.73 -5.32 1.55
CA ALA A 158 7.81 -6.42 1.30
C ALA A 158 7.96 -7.54 2.34
N SER A 159 9.18 -8.04 2.54
CA SER A 159 9.46 -9.13 3.47
C SER A 159 9.13 -8.74 4.92
N ALA A 160 9.55 -7.55 5.35
CA ALA A 160 9.29 -7.07 6.70
C ALA A 160 7.79 -6.86 6.95
N THR A 161 7.04 -6.41 5.94
CA THR A 161 5.58 -6.24 6.08
C THR A 161 4.88 -7.57 6.24
N ILE A 162 5.20 -8.57 5.40
CA ILE A 162 4.58 -9.91 5.48
C ILE A 162 4.90 -10.57 6.81
N ASP A 163 6.16 -10.55 7.24
CA ASP A 163 6.56 -11.13 8.52
C ASP A 163 5.92 -10.37 9.68
N GLY A 164 5.77 -9.05 9.56
CA GLY A 164 5.10 -8.19 10.53
C GLY A 164 3.61 -8.47 10.66
N ILE A 165 2.91 -8.71 9.54
CA ILE A 165 1.49 -9.15 9.54
C ILE A 165 1.35 -10.44 10.35
N ARG A 166 2.17 -11.43 10.05
CA ARG A 166 2.18 -12.71 10.79
C ARG A 166 2.52 -12.51 12.28
N ALA A 167 3.54 -11.72 12.57
CA ALA A 167 3.96 -11.47 13.95
C ALA A 167 2.90 -10.71 14.76
N ALA A 168 2.12 -9.83 14.12
CA ALA A 168 1.07 -9.06 14.78
C ALA A 168 -0.06 -9.94 15.34
N GLU A 169 -0.36 -11.05 14.68
CA GLU A 169 -1.42 -12.00 15.09
C GLU A 169 -1.04 -12.79 16.36
N TRP A 170 0.24 -13.07 16.60
CA TRP A 170 0.68 -13.99 17.64
C TRP A 170 1.23 -13.28 18.87
N HIS A 171 0.64 -13.50 20.03
CA HIS A 171 0.98 -12.81 21.29
C HIS A 171 2.40 -13.05 21.81
N LEU A 172 3.06 -14.13 21.37
CA LEU A 172 4.45 -14.46 21.77
C LEU A 172 5.50 -13.72 20.92
N TYR A 173 5.11 -13.16 19.76
CA TYR A 173 5.99 -12.25 19.05
C TYR A 173 5.94 -10.88 19.70
N PHE A 174 7.12 -10.31 19.99
CA PHE A 174 7.26 -8.98 20.57
C PHE A 174 6.38 -8.74 21.82
N PRO A 175 6.49 -9.57 22.85
CA PRO A 175 5.58 -9.55 24.00
C PRO A 175 5.57 -8.21 24.73
N ASN A 176 6.68 -7.42 24.66
CA ASN A 176 6.76 -6.08 25.25
C ASN A 176 5.72 -5.12 24.68
N GLN A 177 5.33 -5.25 23.40
CA GLN A 177 4.28 -4.44 22.81
C GLN A 177 2.94 -4.62 23.54
N ARG A 178 2.61 -5.86 23.90
CA ARG A 178 1.40 -6.15 24.68
C ARG A 178 1.56 -5.78 26.15
N LEU A 179 2.64 -6.22 26.77
CA LEU A 179 2.83 -6.12 28.21
C LEU A 179 3.10 -4.68 28.70
N HIS A 180 3.78 -3.87 27.90
CA HIS A 180 4.19 -2.52 28.30
C HIS A 180 3.57 -1.39 27.49
N GLN A 181 3.02 -1.70 26.29
CA GLN A 181 2.43 -0.69 25.41
C GLN A 181 0.92 -0.90 25.21
N GLY A 182 0.34 -1.99 25.73
CA GLY A 182 -1.08 -2.31 25.59
C GLY A 182 -1.52 -2.64 24.15
N LEU A 183 -0.58 -3.03 23.30
CA LEU A 183 -0.85 -3.37 21.91
C LEU A 183 -1.21 -4.86 21.78
N GLU A 184 -2.51 -5.15 21.85
CA GLU A 184 -3.01 -6.52 21.75
C GLU A 184 -2.85 -7.10 20.34
N PRO A 185 -2.68 -8.43 20.21
CA PRO A 185 -2.59 -9.09 18.91
C PRO A 185 -3.73 -8.71 17.99
N TRP A 186 -3.40 -8.63 16.70
CA TRP A 186 -4.36 -8.32 15.65
C TRP A 186 -4.14 -9.17 14.41
N LYS A 187 -5.22 -9.81 13.93
CA LYS A 187 -5.24 -10.57 12.69
C LYS A 187 -5.77 -9.71 11.55
N VAL A 188 -4.97 -9.54 10.52
CA VAL A 188 -5.35 -8.85 9.29
C VAL A 188 -6.26 -9.75 8.47
N ALA A 189 -7.40 -9.22 8.03
CA ALA A 189 -8.38 -10.00 7.27
C ALA A 189 -8.09 -10.05 5.77
N MET A 190 -7.50 -8.98 5.22
CA MET A 190 -7.24 -8.83 3.78
C MET A 190 -5.86 -8.24 3.55
N GLU A 191 -5.17 -8.78 2.56
CA GLU A 191 -3.85 -8.30 2.15
C GLU A 191 -3.84 -8.02 0.65
N LEU A 192 -3.31 -6.88 0.24
CA LEU A 192 -3.26 -6.43 -1.14
C LEU A 192 -1.84 -6.02 -1.51
N TYR A 193 -1.20 -6.77 -2.39
CA TYR A 193 0.19 -6.57 -2.76
C TYR A 193 0.30 -5.91 -4.13
N TYR A 194 0.92 -4.73 -4.18
CA TYR A 194 1.23 -4.01 -5.42
C TYR A 194 2.60 -4.40 -5.98
N TYR A 195 2.91 -4.06 -7.22
CA TYR A 195 4.06 -4.56 -7.98
C TYR A 195 4.04 -6.08 -8.24
N ALA A 196 2.87 -6.71 -8.17
CA ALA A 196 2.71 -8.15 -8.31
C ALA A 196 3.03 -8.68 -9.72
N GLY A 197 3.10 -7.82 -10.72
CA GLY A 197 3.42 -8.21 -12.10
C GLY A 197 2.47 -9.28 -12.64
N LYS A 198 3.02 -10.44 -13.04
CA LYS A 198 2.23 -11.56 -13.55
C LYS A 198 1.41 -12.29 -12.48
N ASP A 199 1.77 -12.11 -11.21
CA ASP A 199 1.08 -12.73 -10.08
C ASP A 199 -0.14 -11.92 -9.62
N ALA A 200 -0.41 -10.79 -10.28
CA ALA A 200 -1.61 -10.00 -10.03
C ALA A 200 -2.87 -10.79 -10.41
N ASN A 201 -3.79 -10.88 -9.46
CA ASN A 201 -5.04 -11.63 -9.58
C ASN A 201 -6.28 -10.78 -9.24
N TYR A 202 -6.08 -9.50 -8.93
CA TYR A 202 -7.14 -8.59 -8.54
C TYR A 202 -6.94 -7.20 -9.17
N ASP A 203 -7.93 -6.77 -9.95
CA ASP A 203 -7.92 -5.47 -10.62
C ASP A 203 -8.98 -4.55 -9.98
N ILE A 204 -8.57 -3.36 -9.59
CA ILE A 204 -9.48 -2.31 -9.08
C ILE A 204 -9.63 -1.24 -10.16
N PRO A 205 -10.85 -1.05 -10.72
CA PRO A 205 -11.12 0.05 -11.64
C PRO A 205 -10.96 1.41 -10.94
N ILE A 206 -10.19 2.31 -11.57
CA ILE A 206 -9.88 3.62 -11.02
C ILE A 206 -10.27 4.77 -11.97
N ASP A 207 -11.13 4.52 -12.97
CA ASP A 207 -11.49 5.53 -13.98
C ASP A 207 -11.92 6.85 -13.33
N GLU A 208 -12.77 6.79 -12.28
CA GLU A 208 -13.27 7.96 -11.56
C GLU A 208 -12.16 8.71 -10.78
N PHE A 209 -11.13 8.00 -10.36
CA PHE A 209 -10.04 8.53 -9.53
C PHE A 209 -8.73 8.75 -10.29
N PHE A 210 -8.75 8.48 -11.60
CA PHE A 210 -7.53 8.52 -12.39
C PHE A 210 -6.90 9.90 -12.48
N GLU A 211 -7.70 10.96 -12.64
CA GLU A 211 -7.17 12.34 -12.64
C GLU A 211 -6.61 12.74 -11.27
N LYS A 212 -7.23 12.29 -10.17
CA LYS A 212 -6.64 12.48 -8.83
C LYS A 212 -5.28 11.80 -8.69
N LYS A 213 -5.16 10.56 -9.20
CA LYS A 213 -3.88 9.84 -9.23
C LYS A 213 -2.84 10.62 -10.05
N LEU A 214 -3.21 11.18 -11.20
CA LEU A 214 -2.31 11.99 -12.01
C LEU A 214 -1.81 13.23 -11.26
N ASP A 215 -2.72 13.92 -10.59
CA ASP A 215 -2.38 15.13 -9.83
C ASP A 215 -1.50 14.79 -8.63
N ALA A 216 -1.80 13.72 -7.90
CA ALA A 216 -0.96 13.24 -6.81
C ALA A 216 0.43 12.79 -7.31
N SER A 217 0.50 12.05 -8.43
CA SER A 217 1.78 11.69 -9.04
C SER A 217 2.60 12.91 -9.44
N ALA A 218 1.95 13.98 -9.90
CA ALA A 218 2.61 15.23 -10.27
C ALA A 218 3.09 16.03 -9.06
N ALA A 219 2.63 15.75 -7.84
CA ALA A 219 3.14 16.37 -6.63
C ALA A 219 4.58 15.98 -6.32
N HIS A 220 5.05 14.83 -6.80
CA HIS A 220 6.42 14.33 -6.62
C HIS A 220 7.39 14.95 -7.63
N VAL A 221 7.53 16.26 -7.62
CA VAL A 221 8.31 17.03 -8.61
C VAL A 221 9.76 16.59 -8.66
N SER A 222 10.38 16.33 -7.50
CA SER A 222 11.80 15.98 -7.40
C SER A 222 12.13 14.58 -7.97
N GLN A 223 11.13 13.75 -8.23
CA GLN A 223 11.29 12.38 -8.76
C GLN A 223 11.43 12.33 -10.28
N PHE A 224 11.19 13.46 -10.98
CA PHE A 224 11.13 13.50 -12.44
C PHE A 224 12.05 14.56 -13.04
N GLU A 225 12.44 14.33 -14.30
CA GLU A 225 13.12 15.35 -15.08
C GLU A 225 12.17 16.55 -15.38
N PRO A 226 12.71 17.79 -15.37
CA PRO A 226 14.12 18.14 -15.21
C PRO A 226 14.60 18.27 -13.75
N SER A 227 13.69 18.16 -12.77
CA SER A 227 14.01 18.37 -11.34
C SER A 227 14.91 17.30 -10.75
N LEU A 228 14.90 16.10 -11.31
CA LEU A 228 15.78 15.01 -10.92
C LEU A 228 17.26 15.37 -11.18
N SER A 229 17.55 16.01 -12.32
CA SER A 229 18.90 16.42 -12.72
C SER A 229 19.29 17.81 -12.20
N ARG A 230 18.33 18.71 -12.05
CA ARG A 230 18.50 20.01 -11.44
C ARG A 230 17.19 20.46 -10.79
N TYR A 231 17.17 20.44 -9.49
CA TYR A 231 15.94 20.66 -8.73
C TYR A 231 15.27 22.01 -9.01
N ARG A 232 13.99 21.92 -9.32
CA ARG A 232 13.06 23.06 -9.41
C ARG A 232 11.84 22.71 -8.52
N PRO A 233 11.36 23.66 -7.72
CA PRO A 233 10.25 23.37 -6.79
C PRO A 233 8.88 23.25 -7.48
N THR A 234 8.79 23.63 -8.76
CA THR A 234 7.55 23.65 -9.53
C THR A 234 7.77 23.14 -10.93
N TRP A 235 6.72 22.61 -11.52
CA TRP A 235 6.71 22.19 -12.91
C TRP A 235 6.75 23.36 -13.87
N ASP A 236 7.45 23.22 -14.98
CA ASP A 236 7.09 23.87 -16.22
C ASP A 236 5.84 23.20 -16.80
N ALA A 237 4.96 23.99 -17.46
CA ALA A 237 3.70 23.47 -17.97
C ALA A 237 3.88 22.36 -19.01
N ALA A 238 4.92 22.44 -19.84
CA ALA A 238 5.21 21.44 -20.87
C ALA A 238 5.72 20.12 -20.24
N ASP A 239 6.58 20.21 -19.22
CA ASP A 239 7.09 19.04 -18.50
C ASP A 239 5.98 18.32 -17.71
N LEU A 240 5.08 19.08 -17.09
CA LEU A 240 3.90 18.53 -16.40
C LEU A 240 2.99 17.78 -17.37
N GLU A 241 2.67 18.35 -18.52
CA GLU A 241 1.83 17.67 -19.51
C GLU A 241 2.51 16.44 -20.08
N LYS A 242 3.84 16.44 -20.27
CA LYS A 242 4.60 15.28 -20.69
C LYS A 242 4.51 14.16 -19.66
N LEU A 243 4.66 14.46 -18.36
CA LEU A 243 4.49 13.47 -17.29
C LEU A 243 3.08 12.88 -17.32
N LYS A 244 2.06 13.73 -17.30
CA LYS A 244 0.65 13.30 -17.32
C LYS A 244 0.33 12.47 -18.56
N ALA A 245 0.84 12.86 -19.73
CA ALA A 245 0.68 12.10 -20.97
C ALA A 245 1.31 10.71 -20.88
N THR A 246 2.50 10.59 -20.27
CA THR A 246 3.18 9.31 -20.08
C THR A 246 2.36 8.37 -19.19
N ILE A 247 1.77 8.88 -18.11
CA ILE A 247 0.92 8.08 -17.23
C ILE A 247 -0.41 7.72 -17.94
N ARG A 248 -1.00 8.66 -18.69
CA ARG A 248 -2.22 8.42 -19.48
C ARG A 248 -2.03 7.38 -20.59
N ALA A 249 -0.81 7.24 -21.12
CA ALA A 249 -0.49 6.27 -22.17
C ALA A 249 -0.45 4.81 -21.68
N ARG A 250 -0.45 4.57 -20.37
CA ARG A 250 -0.49 3.20 -19.83
C ARG A 250 -1.73 2.45 -20.33
N PRO A 251 -1.60 1.17 -20.70
CA PRO A 251 -2.71 0.40 -21.28
C PRO A 251 -3.88 0.26 -20.32
N LYS A 252 -5.06 0.26 -20.89
CA LYS A 252 -6.30 -0.07 -20.19
C LYS A 252 -6.53 -1.59 -20.22
N ARG A 253 -7.17 -2.12 -19.19
CA ARG A 253 -7.59 -3.52 -19.12
C ARG A 253 -9.11 -3.59 -19.27
N ASN A 254 -9.60 -4.33 -20.24
CA ASN A 254 -11.05 -4.41 -20.55
C ASN A 254 -11.75 -3.03 -20.71
N GLY A 255 -11.03 -2.05 -21.28
CA GLY A 255 -11.54 -0.70 -21.47
C GLY A 255 -11.40 0.24 -20.26
N HIS A 256 -11.04 -0.28 -19.10
CA HIS A 256 -10.90 0.48 -17.85
C HIS A 256 -9.43 0.78 -17.48
N ARG A 257 -9.23 1.88 -16.80
CA ARG A 257 -8.00 2.12 -16.06
C ARG A 257 -8.07 1.33 -14.77
N VAL A 258 -7.08 0.48 -14.56
CA VAL A 258 -7.04 -0.39 -13.39
C VAL A 258 -5.72 -0.25 -12.66
N GLU A 259 -5.74 -0.49 -11.37
CA GLU A 259 -4.58 -0.84 -10.56
C GLU A 259 -4.67 -2.32 -10.24
N SER A 260 -3.56 -3.04 -10.47
CA SER A 260 -3.53 -4.49 -10.39
C SER A 260 -2.71 -4.94 -9.20
N PHE A 261 -3.26 -5.87 -8.46
CA PHE A 261 -2.71 -6.36 -7.20
C PHE A 261 -2.72 -7.89 -7.14
N ARG A 262 -1.88 -8.44 -6.29
CA ARG A 262 -2.11 -9.79 -5.77
C ARG A 262 -2.93 -9.65 -4.48
N PHE A 263 -4.11 -10.22 -4.50
CA PHE A 263 -5.02 -10.24 -3.35
C PHE A 263 -4.88 -11.56 -2.61
N ALA A 264 -4.66 -11.51 -1.31
CA ALA A 264 -4.62 -12.64 -0.42
C ALA A 264 -5.61 -12.47 0.73
N THR A 265 -6.25 -13.57 1.10
CA THR A 265 -7.10 -13.68 2.28
C THR A 265 -6.69 -14.92 3.05
N GLU A 266 -7.18 -15.05 4.27
CA GLU A 266 -6.98 -16.23 5.09
C GLU A 266 -7.25 -17.57 4.35
N PHE A 267 -8.23 -17.57 3.43
CA PHE A 267 -8.59 -18.76 2.65
C PHE A 267 -7.68 -19.05 1.46
N ASN A 268 -6.90 -18.06 1.01
CA ASN A 268 -6.01 -18.20 -0.14
C ASN A 268 -4.54 -18.48 0.26
N GLN A 269 -4.27 -18.59 1.56
CA GLN A 269 -2.92 -18.82 2.09
C GLN A 269 -2.61 -20.30 2.36
N GLN A 270 -3.51 -21.24 2.00
CA GLN A 270 -3.35 -22.68 2.19
C GLN A 270 -2.84 -23.38 0.93
#